data_4c8db7e0a37145b3b33150aa44095d48
#
_entry.id   4c8db7e0a37145b3b33150aa44095d48
#
_cell.length_a   1.000
_cell.length_b   1.000
_cell.length_c   1.000
_cell.angle_alpha   90.00
_cell.angle_beta   90.00
_cell.angle_gamma   90.00
#
_symmetry.space_group_name_H-M   'P 1'
#
loop_
_entity.id
_entity.type
_entity.pdbx_description
1 polymer ?
#
loop_
_entity_poly.entity_id
_entity_poly.type
_entity_poly.pdbx_seq_one_letter_code
_entity_poly.pdbx_strand_id
1 'polypeptide(L)'
;LKASKSEYLVSNNPGLLHEDDILLSPGTGGDVLLKIYCDYDRKEGRVEVLQADRPIVVRGIPVRNVAPLADGDTIRIDAGQVLRCNFTERLLEEERNIIRSIEVRDLVCRFRNRQVALDGISFSVQRGEMVCVMGASGSGKSTLMRALSGQFPPAQGDVLFNGRSLYANHDALRKYVTYIPQHDAFDEHLTIEENLDFAAALRTPHLTGRDRLRRIDGKLAELGLNERRNYVVGAADKKTLSGGERKRLNIGLDMISSADVYLFDEPTSGLSSKDSEHVIEIIRGMAHNKIVLVTIHQPTSKIFQMFQKAALLDRGGKLVFFGTPQEMLKYFAAAEHQQHYGAELGGCEACGTTRPEFIFDVLETPLRDLSGDIIFEENNRGQLVPARRYSPDYWRDKYEAY
;
A
#
# COMPACT_ATOMS: atom_id res chain seq x y z
N LEU A 1 22.59 -12.66 -13.36
CA LEU A 1 23.77 -12.24 -14.14
C LEU A 1 24.65 -13.46 -14.41
N LYS A 2 25.06 -13.66 -15.66
CA LYS A 2 25.95 -14.73 -16.03
C LYS A 2 27.39 -14.36 -15.64
N ALA A 3 27.96 -15.03 -14.65
CA ALA A 3 29.26 -14.72 -14.11
C ALA A 3 30.38 -15.26 -15.03
N SER A 4 31.26 -14.39 -15.49
CA SER A 4 32.39 -14.74 -16.38
C SER A 4 33.76 -14.56 -15.73
N LYS A 5 33.80 -13.84 -14.59
CA LYS A 5 35.04 -13.56 -13.84
C LYS A 5 35.16 -14.47 -12.61
N SER A 6 36.35 -14.60 -12.09
CA SER A 6 36.62 -15.28 -10.82
C SER A 6 36.48 -14.39 -9.61
N GLU A 7 36.25 -13.08 -9.80
CA GLU A 7 36.17 -12.08 -8.75
C GLU A 7 35.20 -10.97 -9.13
N TYR A 8 34.28 -10.62 -8.21
CA TYR A 8 33.28 -9.55 -8.38
C TYR A 8 33.23 -8.65 -7.17
N LEU A 9 33.16 -7.37 -7.41
CA LEU A 9 32.59 -6.44 -6.41
C LEU A 9 31.06 -6.44 -6.53
N VAL A 10 30.40 -6.39 -5.40
CA VAL A 10 28.95 -6.40 -5.30
C VAL A 10 28.53 -5.25 -4.38
N SER A 11 27.78 -4.30 -4.89
CA SER A 11 27.35 -3.12 -4.10
C SER A 11 25.99 -2.63 -4.57
N ASN A 12 25.26 -1.96 -3.68
CA ASN A 12 24.07 -1.16 -4.00
C ASN A 12 24.42 0.30 -4.34
N ASN A 13 25.71 0.69 -4.25
CA ASN A 13 26.21 1.99 -4.62
C ASN A 13 26.98 1.89 -5.95
N PRO A 14 26.44 2.42 -7.07
CA PRO A 14 27.10 2.32 -8.37
C PRO A 14 28.45 3.04 -8.44
N GLY A 15 28.69 4.04 -7.56
CA GLY A 15 29.96 4.77 -7.50
C GLY A 15 31.13 3.95 -6.98
N LEU A 16 30.88 2.75 -6.43
CA LEU A 16 31.89 1.82 -5.90
C LEU A 16 32.23 0.65 -6.85
N LEU A 17 31.56 0.58 -8.02
CA LEU A 17 31.61 -0.54 -8.94
C LEU A 17 32.28 -0.17 -10.28
N HIS A 18 32.92 -1.14 -10.90
CA HIS A 18 33.40 -1.09 -12.28
C HIS A 18 32.38 -1.73 -13.24
N GLU A 19 32.58 -1.57 -14.55
CA GLU A 19 31.62 -1.92 -15.61
C GLU A 19 31.13 -3.39 -15.59
N ASP A 20 31.91 -4.30 -15.04
CA ASP A 20 31.58 -5.74 -14.97
C ASP A 20 31.26 -6.24 -13.55
N ASP A 21 31.14 -5.35 -12.60
CA ASP A 21 30.79 -5.70 -11.22
C ASP A 21 29.25 -5.80 -11.04
N ILE A 22 28.81 -6.28 -9.89
CA ILE A 22 27.40 -6.57 -9.65
C ILE A 22 26.75 -5.42 -8.90
N LEU A 23 25.90 -4.67 -9.62
CA LEU A 23 25.06 -3.68 -8.99
C LEU A 23 23.82 -4.35 -8.40
N LEU A 24 23.69 -4.30 -7.07
CA LEU A 24 22.50 -4.73 -6.37
C LEU A 24 21.40 -3.68 -6.53
N SER A 25 20.17 -4.14 -6.52
CA SER A 25 19.02 -3.22 -6.42
C SER A 25 19.11 -2.37 -5.16
N PRO A 26 18.64 -1.08 -5.20
CA PRO A 26 18.65 -0.23 -4.01
C PRO A 26 17.95 -0.92 -2.83
N GLY A 27 18.70 -1.19 -1.78
CA GLY A 27 18.21 -1.81 -0.55
C GLY A 27 17.62 -0.78 0.40
N THR A 28 17.03 -1.25 1.50
CA THR A 28 16.57 -0.40 2.63
C THR A 28 17.66 -0.10 3.64
N GLY A 29 18.84 -0.69 3.45
CA GLY A 29 20.03 -0.51 4.28
C GLY A 29 21.01 0.48 3.67
N GLY A 30 22.01 0.92 4.45
CA GLY A 30 23.13 1.70 3.98
C GLY A 30 23.96 1.01 2.90
N ASP A 31 25.07 1.63 2.54
CA ASP A 31 25.98 1.10 1.51
C ASP A 31 26.54 -0.26 1.92
N VAL A 32 26.49 -1.20 0.99
CA VAL A 32 27.08 -2.52 1.11
C VAL A 32 28.13 -2.67 0.03
N LEU A 33 29.31 -3.12 0.40
CA LEU A 33 30.37 -3.48 -0.51
C LEU A 33 30.90 -4.88 -0.13
N LEU A 34 30.67 -5.84 -0.99
CA LEU A 34 31.14 -7.21 -0.84
C LEU A 34 32.09 -7.52 -1.98
N LYS A 35 33.04 -8.40 -1.71
CA LYS A 35 33.88 -9.01 -2.73
C LYS A 35 33.62 -10.52 -2.77
N ILE A 36 33.20 -11.03 -3.91
CA ILE A 36 32.91 -12.46 -4.10
C ILE A 36 33.97 -13.06 -5.01
N TYR A 37 34.59 -14.09 -4.52
CA TYR A 37 35.53 -14.94 -5.27
C TYR A 37 34.80 -16.20 -5.68
N CYS A 38 34.90 -16.57 -6.95
CA CYS A 38 34.25 -17.73 -7.55
C CYS A 38 35.30 -18.70 -8.15
N ASP A 39 35.27 -19.92 -7.67
CA ASP A 39 35.97 -21.05 -8.29
C ASP A 39 34.91 -21.96 -8.93
N TYR A 40 34.71 -21.79 -10.23
CA TYR A 40 33.69 -22.53 -10.99
C TYR A 40 34.06 -24.00 -11.21
N ASP A 41 35.34 -24.33 -11.20
CA ASP A 41 35.81 -25.70 -11.41
C ASP A 41 35.58 -26.54 -10.15
N ARG A 42 35.79 -25.94 -8.98
CA ARG A 42 35.52 -26.57 -7.69
C ARG A 42 34.12 -26.40 -7.22
N LYS A 43 33.32 -25.55 -7.88
CA LYS A 43 31.95 -25.17 -7.49
C LYS A 43 31.87 -24.58 -6.09
N GLU A 44 32.84 -23.78 -5.73
CA GLU A 44 32.94 -23.12 -4.44
C GLU A 44 33.40 -21.67 -4.59
N GLY A 45 33.29 -20.90 -3.51
CA GLY A 45 33.73 -19.52 -3.50
C GLY A 45 33.93 -19.01 -2.09
N ARG A 46 34.16 -17.73 -1.98
CA ARG A 46 34.17 -17.02 -0.70
C ARG A 46 33.60 -15.61 -0.86
N VAL A 47 32.93 -15.10 0.16
CA VAL A 47 32.53 -13.71 0.26
C VAL A 47 33.39 -13.01 1.30
N GLU A 48 33.87 -11.82 0.96
CA GLU A 48 34.57 -10.91 1.84
C GLU A 48 33.72 -9.66 2.00
N VAL A 49 33.45 -9.26 3.24
CA VAL A 49 32.68 -8.07 3.57
C VAL A 49 33.67 -6.91 3.71
N LEU A 50 33.68 -6.01 2.72
CA LEU A 50 34.55 -4.83 2.72
C LEU A 50 33.89 -3.66 3.46
N GLN A 51 32.55 -3.50 3.26
CA GLN A 51 31.74 -2.51 3.95
C GLN A 51 30.32 -3.02 4.09
N ALA A 52 29.74 -2.97 5.26
CA ALA A 52 28.33 -3.22 5.48
C ALA A 52 27.87 -2.60 6.80
N ASP A 53 26.78 -1.85 6.77
CA ASP A 53 26.17 -1.26 7.97
C ASP A 53 25.35 -2.29 8.76
N ARG A 54 25.16 -3.48 8.17
CA ARG A 54 24.41 -4.60 8.78
C ARG A 54 25.19 -5.89 8.70
N PRO A 55 24.91 -6.86 9.56
CA PRO A 55 25.49 -8.19 9.45
C PRO A 55 25.09 -8.85 8.13
N ILE A 56 26.08 -9.16 7.32
CA ILE A 56 25.90 -10.06 6.17
C ILE A 56 25.79 -11.48 6.71
N VAL A 57 24.81 -12.25 6.21
CA VAL A 57 24.54 -13.60 6.75
C VAL A 57 24.69 -14.64 5.65
N VAL A 58 25.55 -15.63 5.87
CA VAL A 58 25.72 -16.79 4.98
C VAL A 58 25.28 -18.05 5.73
N ARG A 59 24.39 -18.85 5.15
CA ARG A 59 23.83 -20.06 5.79
C ARG A 59 23.23 -19.81 7.18
N GLY A 60 22.67 -18.64 7.44
CA GLY A 60 22.11 -18.27 8.75
C GLY A 60 23.16 -17.76 9.76
N ILE A 61 24.44 -17.72 9.41
CA ILE A 61 25.56 -17.31 10.28
C ILE A 61 26.01 -15.89 9.88
N PRO A 62 26.05 -14.92 10.83
CA PRO A 62 26.58 -13.60 10.56
C PRO A 62 28.08 -13.64 10.21
N VAL A 63 28.44 -12.99 9.10
CA VAL A 63 29.81 -12.88 8.60
C VAL A 63 30.36 -11.50 9.00
N ARG A 64 31.52 -11.50 9.66
CA ARG A 64 32.22 -10.25 10.01
C ARG A 64 33.20 -9.81 8.92
N ASN A 65 34.00 -10.72 8.41
CA ASN A 65 35.03 -10.41 7.42
C ASN A 65 34.92 -11.32 6.19
N VAL A 66 35.11 -12.64 6.35
CA VAL A 66 35.15 -13.60 5.25
C VAL A 66 34.34 -14.85 5.61
N ALA A 67 33.64 -15.40 4.62
CA ALA A 67 32.97 -16.71 4.73
C ALA A 67 33.13 -17.52 3.45
N PRO A 68 33.28 -18.85 3.56
CA PRO A 68 33.28 -19.74 2.41
C PRO A 68 31.85 -19.88 1.86
N LEU A 69 31.75 -20.09 0.54
CA LEU A 69 30.51 -20.28 -0.21
C LEU A 69 30.57 -21.63 -0.95
N ALA A 70 29.51 -22.39 -0.88
CA ALA A 70 29.30 -23.58 -1.72
C ALA A 70 28.23 -23.28 -2.80
N ASP A 71 28.12 -24.20 -3.76
CA ASP A 71 27.09 -24.12 -4.77
C ASP A 71 25.68 -24.14 -4.15
N GLY A 72 24.83 -23.22 -4.59
CA GLY A 72 23.48 -23.02 -4.02
C GLY A 72 23.40 -22.20 -2.74
N ASP A 73 24.52 -21.76 -2.17
CA ASP A 73 24.51 -20.91 -0.98
C ASP A 73 23.87 -19.55 -1.22
N THR A 74 23.33 -19.00 -0.14
CA THR A 74 22.72 -17.67 -0.15
C THR A 74 23.46 -16.73 0.79
N ILE A 75 23.74 -15.53 0.27
CA ILE A 75 24.25 -14.40 1.03
C ILE A 75 23.08 -13.47 1.29
N ARG A 76 22.61 -13.38 2.55
CA ARG A 76 21.59 -12.42 2.92
C ARG A 76 22.26 -11.08 3.20
N ILE A 77 21.88 -10.10 2.39
CA ILE A 77 22.42 -8.74 2.43
C ILE A 77 21.51 -7.83 3.26
N ASP A 78 20.21 -8.01 3.14
CA ASP A 78 19.17 -7.27 3.86
C ASP A 78 17.97 -8.19 4.18
N ALA A 79 17.01 -7.70 4.94
CA ALA A 79 15.80 -8.44 5.33
C ALA A 79 15.00 -9.00 4.14
N GLY A 80 15.11 -8.37 2.96
CA GLY A 80 14.44 -8.79 1.72
C GLY A 80 15.38 -9.00 0.55
N GLN A 81 16.71 -8.94 0.73
CA GLN A 81 17.69 -9.01 -0.35
C GLN A 81 18.68 -10.15 -0.10
N VAL A 82 18.66 -11.11 -0.99
CA VAL A 82 19.48 -12.32 -0.91
C VAL A 82 20.17 -12.50 -2.25
N LEU A 83 21.46 -12.73 -2.23
CA LEU A 83 22.24 -13.13 -3.41
C LEU A 83 22.45 -14.64 -3.34
N ARG A 84 21.95 -15.37 -4.33
CA ARG A 84 22.16 -16.81 -4.49
C ARG A 84 23.36 -17.08 -5.38
N CYS A 85 24.25 -17.93 -4.93
CA CYS A 85 25.42 -18.33 -5.66
C CYS A 85 25.17 -19.68 -6.35
N ASN A 86 25.14 -19.69 -7.68
CA ASN A 86 25.06 -20.91 -8.48
C ASN A 86 26.33 -21.03 -9.31
N PHE A 87 27.35 -21.65 -8.72
CA PHE A 87 28.66 -21.82 -9.35
C PHE A 87 28.64 -22.84 -10.50
N THR A 88 27.71 -23.81 -10.44
CA THR A 88 27.53 -24.82 -11.50
C THR A 88 27.06 -24.16 -12.80
N GLU A 89 26.12 -23.25 -12.75
CA GLU A 89 25.60 -22.54 -13.91
C GLU A 89 26.30 -21.21 -14.17
N ARG A 90 27.29 -20.86 -13.35
CA ARG A 90 28.01 -19.58 -13.37
C ARG A 90 27.03 -18.38 -13.26
N LEU A 91 26.13 -18.46 -12.29
CA LEU A 91 25.14 -17.44 -12.04
C LEU A 91 25.25 -16.89 -10.61
N LEU A 92 25.15 -15.58 -10.48
CA LEU A 92 24.88 -14.90 -9.22
C LEU A 92 23.52 -14.25 -9.34
N GLU A 93 22.55 -14.76 -8.61
CA GLU A 93 21.14 -14.34 -8.71
C GLU A 93 20.74 -13.54 -7.49
N GLU A 94 20.28 -12.30 -7.72
CA GLU A 94 19.66 -11.51 -6.68
C GLU A 94 18.20 -11.96 -6.49
N GLU A 95 17.92 -12.61 -5.38
CA GLU A 95 16.56 -12.86 -4.93
C GLU A 95 16.12 -11.71 -4.03
N ARG A 96 15.17 -10.96 -4.48
CA ARG A 96 14.53 -9.93 -3.67
C ARG A 96 13.15 -10.45 -3.23
N ASN A 97 12.97 -10.64 -1.92
CA ASN A 97 11.66 -10.92 -1.36
C ASN A 97 10.83 -9.63 -1.37
N ILE A 98 10.41 -9.21 -2.54
CA ILE A 98 9.46 -8.11 -2.72
C ILE A 98 8.06 -8.67 -2.83
N ILE A 99 7.09 -7.96 -2.27
CA ILE A 99 5.68 -8.30 -2.48
C ILE A 99 5.28 -7.85 -3.88
N ARG A 100 4.92 -8.83 -4.73
CA ARG A 100 4.50 -8.62 -6.11
C ARG A 100 2.98 -8.66 -6.27
N SER A 101 2.31 -9.40 -5.39
CA SER A 101 0.86 -9.56 -5.41
C SER A 101 0.29 -9.69 -4.01
N ILE A 102 -0.92 -9.18 -3.85
CA ILE A 102 -1.80 -9.47 -2.73
C ILE A 102 -3.02 -10.17 -3.33
N GLU A 103 -3.41 -11.28 -2.74
CA GLU A 103 -4.63 -11.99 -3.06
C GLU A 103 -5.46 -12.14 -1.79
N VAL A 104 -6.70 -11.73 -1.84
CA VAL A 104 -7.67 -11.86 -0.77
C VAL A 104 -8.65 -12.96 -1.20
N ARG A 105 -8.86 -13.98 -0.36
CA ARG A 105 -9.70 -15.13 -0.66
C ARG A 105 -10.75 -15.29 0.42
N ASP A 106 -12.01 -15.15 0.05
CA ASP A 106 -13.21 -15.40 0.86
C ASP A 106 -13.10 -14.81 2.30
N LEU A 107 -12.58 -13.59 2.38
CA LEU A 107 -12.22 -12.95 3.64
C LEU A 107 -13.47 -12.57 4.42
N VAL A 108 -13.68 -13.23 5.57
CA VAL A 108 -14.74 -12.90 6.53
C VAL A 108 -14.13 -12.39 7.82
N CYS A 109 -14.49 -11.17 8.21
CA CYS A 109 -14.06 -10.54 9.45
C CYS A 109 -15.24 -10.30 10.38
N ARG A 110 -15.09 -10.64 11.67
CA ARG A 110 -16.12 -10.46 12.70
C ARG A 110 -15.57 -9.70 13.89
N PHE A 111 -16.35 -8.76 14.41
CA PHE A 111 -16.04 -8.12 15.68
C PHE A 111 -16.30 -9.08 16.88
N ARG A 112 -15.83 -8.71 18.08
CA ARG A 112 -16.04 -9.49 19.31
C ARG A 112 -17.51 -9.73 19.63
N ASN A 113 -18.39 -8.82 19.28
CA ASN A 113 -19.85 -8.94 19.39
C ASN A 113 -20.48 -9.83 18.29
N ARG A 114 -19.69 -10.58 17.52
CA ARG A 114 -20.07 -11.43 16.39
C ARG A 114 -20.65 -10.69 15.19
N GLN A 115 -20.72 -9.37 15.20
CA GLN A 115 -21.13 -8.59 14.04
C GLN A 115 -20.15 -8.80 12.89
N VAL A 116 -20.67 -9.07 11.70
CA VAL A 116 -19.88 -9.22 10.49
C VAL A 116 -19.42 -7.85 10.02
N ALA A 117 -18.12 -7.69 9.85
CA ALA A 117 -17.50 -6.46 9.35
C ALA A 117 -17.10 -6.58 7.89
N LEU A 118 -16.70 -7.78 7.46
CA LEU A 118 -16.42 -8.15 6.05
C LEU A 118 -17.03 -9.52 5.80
N ASP A 119 -17.64 -9.72 4.64
CA ASP A 119 -18.42 -10.91 4.28
C ASP A 119 -18.03 -11.45 2.90
N GLY A 120 -17.10 -12.43 2.88
CA GLY A 120 -16.72 -13.17 1.67
C GLY A 120 -15.99 -12.33 0.62
N ILE A 121 -15.05 -11.46 1.03
CA ILE A 121 -14.33 -10.58 0.11
C ILE A 121 -13.23 -11.34 -0.62
N SER A 122 -13.24 -11.27 -1.97
CA SER A 122 -12.20 -11.85 -2.82
C SER A 122 -11.78 -10.88 -3.91
N PHE A 123 -10.49 -10.59 -4.01
CA PHE A 123 -9.87 -9.81 -5.08
C PHE A 123 -8.36 -9.98 -5.10
N SER A 124 -7.71 -9.50 -6.17
CA SER A 124 -6.24 -9.50 -6.26
C SER A 124 -5.70 -8.17 -6.75
N VAL A 125 -4.52 -7.80 -6.22
CA VAL A 125 -3.80 -6.57 -6.55
C VAL A 125 -2.37 -6.90 -6.90
N GLN A 126 -1.86 -6.32 -7.97
CA GLN A 126 -0.50 -6.52 -8.43
C GLN A 126 0.39 -5.31 -8.09
N ARG A 127 1.70 -5.54 -8.06
CA ARG A 127 2.69 -4.47 -7.89
C ARG A 127 2.58 -3.44 -9.02
N GLY A 128 2.61 -2.17 -8.65
CA GLY A 128 2.38 -1.05 -9.57
C GLY A 128 0.92 -0.62 -9.64
N GLU A 129 0.01 -1.34 -9.00
CA GLU A 129 -1.40 -0.94 -8.93
C GLU A 129 -1.69 -0.11 -7.68
N MET A 130 -2.45 0.95 -7.89
CA MET A 130 -3.04 1.80 -6.86
C MET A 130 -4.55 1.59 -6.86
N VAL A 131 -5.09 1.11 -5.75
CA VAL A 131 -6.50 0.73 -5.61
C VAL A 131 -7.25 1.76 -4.77
N CYS A 132 -8.36 2.28 -5.29
CA CYS A 132 -9.32 3.08 -4.55
C CYS A 132 -10.33 2.15 -3.86
N VAL A 133 -10.38 2.14 -2.53
CA VAL A 133 -11.40 1.40 -1.77
C VAL A 133 -12.49 2.37 -1.34
N MET A 134 -13.64 2.26 -1.99
CA MET A 134 -14.81 3.13 -1.79
C MET A 134 -15.88 2.42 -0.96
N GLY A 135 -16.79 3.19 -0.43
CA GLY A 135 -17.97 2.70 0.29
C GLY A 135 -18.47 3.69 1.33
N ALA A 136 -19.73 3.55 1.72
CA ALA A 136 -20.34 4.36 2.76
C ALA A 136 -19.64 4.22 4.11
N SER A 137 -19.92 5.11 5.06
CA SER A 137 -19.43 4.95 6.42
C SER A 137 -19.94 3.63 7.02
N GLY A 138 -19.05 2.86 7.66
CA GLY A 138 -19.39 1.55 8.24
C GLY A 138 -19.47 0.39 7.24
N SER A 139 -19.10 0.57 5.96
CA SER A 139 -19.05 -0.52 4.98
C SER A 139 -17.88 -1.50 5.17
N GLY A 140 -16.97 -1.28 6.14
CA GLY A 140 -15.87 -2.19 6.42
C GLY A 140 -14.50 -1.77 5.84
N LYS A 141 -14.37 -0.59 5.22
CA LYS A 141 -13.10 -0.12 4.59
C LYS A 141 -11.90 -0.20 5.54
N SER A 142 -11.97 0.41 6.72
CA SER A 142 -10.87 0.38 7.70
C SER A 142 -10.63 -1.03 8.26
N THR A 143 -11.67 -1.87 8.34
CA THR A 143 -11.52 -3.29 8.73
C THR A 143 -10.74 -4.05 7.65
N LEU A 144 -11.03 -3.82 6.37
CA LEU A 144 -10.28 -4.39 5.27
C LEU A 144 -8.80 -3.96 5.33
N MET A 145 -8.52 -2.67 5.53
CA MET A 145 -7.14 -2.18 5.66
C MET A 145 -6.40 -2.84 6.83
N ARG A 146 -7.06 -2.99 7.99
CA ARG A 146 -6.48 -3.69 9.15
C ARG A 146 -6.27 -5.18 8.90
N ALA A 147 -7.17 -5.84 8.18
CA ALA A 147 -6.99 -7.22 7.78
C ALA A 147 -5.80 -7.38 6.82
N LEU A 148 -5.67 -6.52 5.81
CA LEU A 148 -4.54 -6.52 4.89
C LEU A 148 -3.20 -6.18 5.56
N SER A 149 -3.22 -5.43 6.66
CA SER A 149 -2.01 -5.10 7.44
C SER A 149 -1.61 -6.18 8.47
N GLY A 150 -2.40 -7.23 8.62
CA GLY A 150 -2.18 -8.28 9.62
C GLY A 150 -2.61 -7.89 11.05
N GLN A 151 -3.26 -6.73 11.24
CA GLN A 151 -3.70 -6.25 12.56
C GLN A 151 -5.05 -6.82 13.00
N PHE A 152 -5.84 -7.32 12.06
CA PHE A 152 -7.18 -7.84 12.32
C PHE A 152 -7.35 -9.21 11.64
N PRO A 153 -7.12 -10.32 12.38
CA PRO A 153 -7.19 -11.66 11.82
C PRO A 153 -8.61 -11.99 11.34
N PRO A 154 -8.75 -12.61 10.16
CA PRO A 154 -10.05 -13.02 9.65
C PRO A 154 -10.63 -14.19 10.44
N ALA A 155 -11.95 -14.29 10.45
CA ALA A 155 -12.67 -15.47 10.98
C ALA A 155 -12.68 -16.63 9.97
N GLN A 156 -12.67 -16.31 8.67
CA GLN A 156 -12.59 -17.24 7.54
C GLN A 156 -11.84 -16.56 6.38
N GLY A 157 -11.36 -17.40 5.45
CA GLY A 157 -10.59 -16.91 4.32
C GLY A 157 -9.14 -16.57 4.68
N ASP A 158 -8.41 -15.98 3.74
CA ASP A 158 -7.00 -15.64 3.93
C ASP A 158 -6.57 -14.42 3.11
N VAL A 159 -5.47 -13.81 3.52
CA VAL A 159 -4.74 -12.80 2.78
C VAL A 159 -3.39 -13.37 2.38
N LEU A 160 -3.13 -13.46 1.09
CA LEU A 160 -1.92 -14.06 0.56
C LEU A 160 -0.99 -13.00 -0.05
N PHE A 161 0.27 -13.01 0.35
CA PHE A 161 1.33 -12.20 -0.24
C PHE A 161 2.25 -13.10 -1.05
N ASN A 162 2.31 -12.90 -2.37
CA ASN A 162 2.99 -13.81 -3.29
C ASN A 162 2.57 -15.28 -3.09
N GLY A 163 1.28 -15.54 -2.88
CA GLY A 163 0.74 -16.88 -2.61
C GLY A 163 0.99 -17.44 -1.20
N ARG A 164 1.65 -16.67 -0.30
CA ARG A 164 1.92 -17.10 1.07
C ARG A 164 0.98 -16.40 2.05
N SER A 165 0.33 -17.18 2.93
CA SER A 165 -0.58 -16.63 3.94
C SER A 165 0.11 -15.62 4.85
N LEU A 166 -0.46 -14.42 4.94
CA LEU A 166 -0.01 -13.36 5.83
C LEU A 166 -0.10 -13.80 7.30
N TYR A 167 -1.19 -14.46 7.66
CA TYR A 167 -1.45 -14.82 9.05
C TYR A 167 -0.67 -16.05 9.50
N ALA A 168 -0.43 -17.02 8.61
CA ALA A 168 0.45 -18.15 8.90
C ALA A 168 1.94 -17.75 8.94
N ASN A 169 2.32 -16.64 8.30
CA ASN A 169 3.70 -16.15 8.22
C ASN A 169 3.82 -14.71 8.74
N HIS A 170 3.04 -14.34 9.73
CA HIS A 170 2.83 -12.96 10.18
C HIS A 170 4.13 -12.19 10.46
N ASP A 171 5.04 -12.74 11.26
CA ASP A 171 6.30 -12.05 11.62
C ASP A 171 7.24 -11.85 10.43
N ALA A 172 7.17 -12.73 9.45
CA ALA A 172 7.98 -12.62 8.24
C ALA A 172 7.41 -11.62 7.23
N LEU A 173 6.09 -11.50 7.13
CA LEU A 173 5.41 -10.74 6.08
C LEU A 173 4.95 -9.35 6.50
N ARG A 174 4.55 -9.14 7.78
CA ARG A 174 4.05 -7.84 8.25
C ARG A 174 5.04 -6.67 8.05
N LYS A 175 6.33 -6.95 8.04
CA LYS A 175 7.37 -5.93 7.85
C LYS A 175 7.36 -5.29 6.45
N TYR A 176 6.71 -5.93 5.47
CA TYR A 176 6.55 -5.39 4.12
C TYR A 176 5.34 -4.50 3.96
N VAL A 177 4.53 -4.35 5.02
CA VAL A 177 3.28 -3.57 5.00
C VAL A 177 3.39 -2.38 5.93
N THR A 178 2.98 -1.23 5.43
CA THR A 178 2.78 -0.03 6.24
C THR A 178 1.30 0.36 6.17
N TYR A 179 0.65 0.43 7.34
CA TYR A 179 -0.70 0.94 7.49
C TYR A 179 -0.65 2.35 8.05
N ILE A 180 -1.24 3.29 7.32
CA ILE A 180 -1.32 4.71 7.65
C ILE A 180 -2.75 5.01 8.08
N PRO A 181 -3.00 5.22 9.39
CA PRO A 181 -4.34 5.46 9.91
C PRO A 181 -4.86 6.84 9.54
N GLN A 182 -6.17 7.04 9.70
CA GLN A 182 -6.84 8.31 9.48
C GLN A 182 -6.33 9.44 10.38
N HIS A 183 -6.01 9.09 11.65
CA HIS A 183 -5.54 10.05 12.64
C HIS A 183 -4.05 10.35 12.52
N ASP A 184 -3.68 11.58 12.78
CA ASP A 184 -2.30 12.03 12.74
C ASP A 184 -1.47 11.39 13.86
N ALA A 185 -0.20 11.06 13.55
CA ALA A 185 0.73 10.36 14.44
C ALA A 185 2.03 11.15 14.72
N PHE A 186 2.06 12.46 14.47
CA PHE A 186 3.20 13.31 14.74
C PHE A 186 3.13 13.91 16.15
N ASP A 187 4.30 14.37 16.67
CA ASP A 187 4.38 15.15 17.90
C ASP A 187 4.20 16.64 17.56
N GLU A 188 3.22 17.27 18.21
CA GLU A 188 2.86 18.68 18.00
C GLU A 188 3.91 19.67 18.53
N HIS A 189 4.80 19.23 19.43
CA HIS A 189 5.84 20.06 20.04
C HIS A 189 7.15 20.06 19.24
N LEU A 190 7.27 19.15 18.28
CA LEU A 190 8.45 19.02 17.43
C LEU A 190 8.27 19.78 16.11
N THR A 191 9.39 20.12 15.49
CA THR A 191 9.40 20.63 14.11
C THR A 191 9.08 19.53 13.11
N ILE A 192 8.80 19.90 11.87
CA ILE A 192 8.58 18.94 10.78
C ILE A 192 9.81 18.04 10.61
N GLU A 193 11.02 18.61 10.63
CA GLU A 193 12.26 17.86 10.48
C GLU A 193 12.48 16.90 11.64
N GLU A 194 12.29 17.34 12.89
CA GLU A 194 12.45 16.51 14.08
C GLU A 194 11.46 15.33 14.09
N ASN A 195 10.22 15.55 13.69
CA ASN A 195 9.23 14.48 13.51
C ASN A 195 9.70 13.44 12.49
N LEU A 196 10.21 13.87 11.33
CA LEU A 196 10.75 12.98 10.30
C LEU A 196 12.02 12.27 10.77
N ASP A 197 12.90 12.95 11.51
CA ASP A 197 14.12 12.35 12.07
C ASP A 197 13.79 11.28 13.10
N PHE A 198 12.83 11.55 13.97
CA PHE A 198 12.35 10.58 14.95
C PHE A 198 11.72 9.35 14.27
N ALA A 199 10.88 9.56 13.27
CA ALA A 199 10.30 8.47 12.49
C ALA A 199 11.38 7.67 11.74
N ALA A 200 12.38 8.33 11.17
CA ALA A 200 13.51 7.69 10.51
C ALA A 200 14.36 6.87 11.48
N ALA A 201 14.64 7.42 12.68
CA ALA A 201 15.39 6.71 13.71
C ALA A 201 14.70 5.40 14.16
N LEU A 202 13.37 5.43 14.27
CA LEU A 202 12.58 4.25 14.67
C LEU A 202 12.43 3.23 13.53
N ARG A 203 12.18 3.69 12.31
CA ARG A 203 11.81 2.81 11.18
C ARG A 203 12.98 2.37 10.33
N THR A 204 14.08 3.13 10.37
CA THR A 204 15.32 2.87 9.63
C THR A 204 16.55 3.00 10.54
N PRO A 205 16.61 2.24 11.66
CA PRO A 205 17.65 2.41 12.68
C PRO A 205 19.08 2.14 12.19
N HIS A 206 19.19 1.50 11.03
CA HIS A 206 20.47 1.18 10.38
C HIS A 206 21.05 2.35 9.58
N LEU A 207 20.27 3.41 9.30
CA LEU A 207 20.80 4.57 8.58
C LEU A 207 21.70 5.40 9.49
N THR A 208 22.88 5.72 8.97
CA THR A 208 23.81 6.64 9.63
C THR A 208 23.23 8.06 9.67
N GLY A 209 23.77 8.92 10.54
CA GLY A 209 23.27 10.29 10.67
C GLY A 209 23.22 11.05 9.33
N ARG A 210 24.26 10.89 8.47
CA ARG A 210 24.34 11.57 7.17
C ARG A 210 23.32 11.01 6.17
N ASP A 211 23.15 9.69 6.12
CA ASP A 211 22.20 9.05 5.20
C ASP A 211 20.76 9.28 5.64
N ARG A 212 20.53 9.32 6.95
CA ARG A 212 19.24 9.67 7.53
C ARG A 212 18.83 11.10 7.15
N LEU A 213 19.75 12.07 7.25
CA LEU A 213 19.50 13.45 6.82
C LEU A 213 19.18 13.55 5.33
N ARG A 214 19.95 12.87 4.45
CA ARG A 214 19.64 12.81 3.00
C ARG A 214 18.24 12.27 2.74
N ARG A 215 17.84 11.25 3.49
CA ARG A 215 16.50 10.66 3.34
C ARG A 215 15.41 11.62 3.79
N ILE A 216 15.64 12.38 4.88
CA ILE A 216 14.73 13.42 5.37
C ILE A 216 14.62 14.54 4.34
N ASP A 217 15.74 15.04 3.80
CA ASP A 217 15.76 16.08 2.77
C ASP A 217 14.98 15.65 1.53
N GLY A 218 15.21 14.42 1.04
CA GLY A 218 14.44 13.86 -0.08
C GLY A 218 12.95 13.78 0.22
N LYS A 219 12.58 13.40 1.45
CA LYS A 219 11.18 13.30 1.84
C LYS A 219 10.52 14.68 2.00
N LEU A 220 11.21 15.65 2.57
CA LEU A 220 10.73 17.03 2.64
C LEU A 220 10.47 17.63 1.24
N ALA A 221 11.36 17.34 0.29
CA ALA A 221 11.16 17.75 -1.11
C ALA A 221 9.94 17.09 -1.75
N GLU A 222 9.78 15.77 -1.59
CA GLU A 222 8.65 14.99 -2.10
C GLU A 222 7.30 15.47 -1.55
N LEU A 223 7.28 15.85 -0.27
CA LEU A 223 6.08 16.34 0.43
C LEU A 223 5.81 17.83 0.18
N GLY A 224 6.74 18.58 -0.45
CA GLY A 224 6.65 20.01 -0.60
C GLY A 224 6.69 20.77 0.73
N LEU A 225 7.50 20.29 1.70
CA LEU A 225 7.61 20.84 3.04
C LEU A 225 8.98 21.46 3.35
N ASN A 226 9.89 21.61 2.37
CA ASN A 226 11.24 22.13 2.56
C ASN A 226 11.27 23.49 3.26
N GLU A 227 10.44 24.43 2.84
CA GLU A 227 10.40 25.78 3.40
C GLU A 227 9.85 25.82 4.83
N ARG A 228 9.16 24.75 5.24
CA ARG A 228 8.52 24.61 6.55
C ARG A 228 9.29 23.71 7.50
N ARG A 229 10.46 23.19 7.10
CA ARG A 229 11.20 22.15 7.85
C ARG A 229 11.41 22.46 9.33
N ASN A 230 11.71 23.73 9.66
CA ASN A 230 11.98 24.21 11.02
C ASN A 230 10.73 24.72 11.76
N TYR A 231 9.54 24.62 11.15
CA TYR A 231 8.30 25.04 11.81
C TYR A 231 7.85 23.95 12.77
N VAL A 232 7.53 24.36 14.00
CA VAL A 232 6.87 23.48 14.98
C VAL A 232 5.47 23.17 14.47
N VAL A 233 5.09 21.90 14.51
CA VAL A 233 3.80 21.41 13.95
C VAL A 233 2.63 22.11 14.63
N GLY A 234 2.68 22.29 15.95
CA GLY A 234 1.65 22.96 16.74
C GLY A 234 0.40 22.13 16.96
N ALA A 235 -0.34 22.48 17.99
CA ALA A 235 -1.62 21.85 18.31
C ALA A 235 -2.71 22.21 17.28
N ALA A 236 -3.77 21.42 17.23
CA ALA A 236 -4.86 21.58 16.26
C ALA A 236 -5.60 22.91 16.36
N ASP A 237 -5.58 23.55 17.54
CA ASP A 237 -6.19 24.86 17.84
C ASP A 237 -5.24 26.03 17.53
N LYS A 238 -3.91 25.80 17.53
CA LYS A 238 -2.87 26.79 17.20
C LYS A 238 -2.14 26.39 15.92
N LYS A 239 -2.89 26.39 14.81
CA LYS A 239 -2.40 25.88 13.51
C LYS A 239 -1.23 26.71 12.96
N THR A 240 -0.04 26.18 13.03
CA THR A 240 1.13 26.68 12.29
C THR A 240 1.20 26.11 10.88
N LEU A 241 0.61 24.91 10.68
CA LEU A 241 0.50 24.21 9.40
C LEU A 241 -0.97 24.15 8.92
N SER A 242 -1.16 24.24 7.61
CA SER A 242 -2.47 23.97 7.00
C SER A 242 -2.86 22.49 7.16
N GLY A 243 -4.15 22.17 7.00
CA GLY A 243 -4.62 20.78 7.03
C GLY A 243 -3.89 19.88 6.03
N GLY A 244 -3.63 20.39 4.81
CA GLY A 244 -2.88 19.70 3.79
C GLY A 244 -1.41 19.46 4.17
N GLU A 245 -0.72 20.46 4.77
CA GLU A 245 0.65 20.31 5.25
C GLU A 245 0.75 19.27 6.39
N ARG A 246 -0.17 19.31 7.34
CA ARG A 246 -0.27 18.31 8.43
C ARG A 246 -0.46 16.90 7.87
N LYS A 247 -1.36 16.73 6.91
CA LYS A 247 -1.64 15.42 6.31
C LYS A 247 -0.44 14.91 5.51
N ARG A 248 0.24 15.79 4.74
CA ARG A 248 1.46 15.42 4.03
C ARG A 248 2.59 15.01 4.98
N LEU A 249 2.76 15.73 6.11
CA LEU A 249 3.71 15.32 7.14
C LEU A 249 3.37 13.94 7.70
N ASN A 250 2.12 13.71 8.09
CA ASN A 250 1.67 12.42 8.63
C ASN A 250 1.97 11.26 7.67
N ILE A 251 1.65 11.43 6.39
CA ILE A 251 1.98 10.46 5.34
C ILE A 251 3.50 10.27 5.23
N GLY A 252 4.26 11.35 5.28
CA GLY A 252 5.72 11.35 5.20
C GLY A 252 6.41 10.55 6.30
N LEU A 253 5.88 10.58 7.53
CA LEU A 253 6.41 9.81 8.66
C LEU A 253 6.37 8.30 8.36
N ASP A 254 5.31 7.84 7.73
CA ASP A 254 5.15 6.43 7.38
C ASP A 254 5.92 6.06 6.11
N MET A 255 6.02 7.00 5.16
CA MET A 255 6.79 6.82 3.91
C MET A 255 8.31 6.90 4.11
N ILE A 256 8.80 7.27 5.29
CA ILE A 256 10.24 7.29 5.61
C ILE A 256 10.82 5.86 5.58
N SER A 257 10.02 4.85 5.92
CA SER A 257 10.34 3.43 5.73
C SER A 257 10.16 3.02 4.26
N SER A 258 10.78 1.93 3.83
CA SER A 258 10.51 1.36 2.52
C SER A 258 9.76 0.04 2.64
N ALA A 259 8.43 0.14 2.73
CA ALA A 259 7.55 -1.01 2.61
C ALA A 259 7.27 -1.34 1.13
N ASP A 260 6.74 -2.53 0.86
CA ASP A 260 6.27 -2.94 -0.47
C ASP A 260 4.77 -2.69 -0.64
N VAL A 261 4.04 -2.67 0.47
CA VAL A 261 2.60 -2.46 0.52
C VAL A 261 2.30 -1.27 1.42
N TYR A 262 1.52 -0.33 0.92
CA TYR A 262 1.05 0.84 1.66
C TYR A 262 -0.48 0.87 1.68
N LEU A 263 -1.03 1.00 2.88
CA LEU A 263 -2.47 1.01 3.13
C LEU A 263 -2.84 2.34 3.79
N PHE A 264 -3.46 3.24 3.03
CA PHE A 264 -3.86 4.56 3.50
C PHE A 264 -5.35 4.58 3.88
N ASP A 265 -5.64 4.88 5.14
CA ASP A 265 -7.01 4.96 5.61
C ASP A 265 -7.49 6.42 5.64
N GLU A 266 -8.36 6.78 4.70
CA GLU A 266 -8.93 8.11 4.50
C GLU A 266 -7.92 9.28 4.50
N PRO A 267 -6.86 9.23 3.66
CA PRO A 267 -5.80 10.25 3.67
C PRO A 267 -6.27 11.63 3.22
N THR A 268 -7.44 11.74 2.62
CA THR A 268 -8.03 13.00 2.12
C THR A 268 -9.14 13.56 3.02
N SER A 269 -9.44 12.87 4.13
CA SER A 269 -10.51 13.31 5.04
C SER A 269 -10.22 14.68 5.64
N GLY A 270 -11.20 15.59 5.59
CA GLY A 270 -11.10 16.95 6.14
C GLY A 270 -10.25 17.92 5.32
N LEU A 271 -9.81 17.55 4.13
CA LEU A 271 -9.02 18.38 3.23
C LEU A 271 -9.89 19.11 2.19
N SER A 272 -9.38 20.25 1.68
CA SER A 272 -9.93 20.87 0.48
C SER A 272 -9.74 19.96 -0.74
N SER A 273 -10.53 20.16 -1.81
CA SER A 273 -10.37 19.39 -3.06
C SER A 273 -8.96 19.47 -3.63
N LYS A 274 -8.34 20.66 -3.60
CA LYS A 274 -6.98 20.88 -4.09
C LYS A 274 -5.93 20.16 -3.24
N ASP A 275 -6.05 20.21 -1.92
CA ASP A 275 -5.13 19.49 -1.02
C ASP A 275 -5.30 17.97 -1.16
N SER A 276 -6.53 17.49 -1.32
CA SER A 276 -6.84 16.08 -1.58
C SER A 276 -6.20 15.57 -2.86
N GLU A 277 -6.31 16.32 -3.95
CA GLU A 277 -5.64 16.00 -5.22
C GLU A 277 -4.13 15.92 -5.03
N HIS A 278 -3.53 16.92 -4.38
CA HIS A 278 -2.08 16.94 -4.15
C HIS A 278 -1.59 15.76 -3.28
N VAL A 279 -2.33 15.40 -2.23
CA VAL A 279 -2.02 14.22 -1.41
C VAL A 279 -2.08 12.93 -2.25
N ILE A 280 -3.09 12.76 -3.09
CA ILE A 280 -3.21 11.58 -3.96
C ILE A 280 -2.12 11.56 -5.04
N GLU A 281 -1.71 12.71 -5.56
CA GLU A 281 -0.57 12.80 -6.50
C GLU A 281 0.74 12.32 -5.86
N ILE A 282 1.03 12.72 -4.61
CA ILE A 282 2.19 12.23 -3.84
C ILE A 282 2.12 10.70 -3.67
N ILE A 283 0.97 10.18 -3.24
CA ILE A 283 0.74 8.74 -3.07
C ILE A 283 0.92 8.00 -4.40
N ARG A 284 0.41 8.54 -5.50
CA ARG A 284 0.54 7.99 -6.84
C ARG A 284 2.00 7.93 -7.30
N GLY A 285 2.80 8.95 -6.99
CA GLY A 285 4.22 8.98 -7.32
C GLY A 285 4.98 7.78 -6.75
N MET A 286 4.63 7.35 -5.53
CA MET A 286 5.25 6.17 -4.91
C MET A 286 4.68 4.83 -5.41
N ALA A 287 3.46 4.80 -5.94
CA ALA A 287 2.76 3.56 -6.30
C ALA A 287 3.44 2.79 -7.44
N HIS A 288 4.24 3.46 -8.28
CA HIS A 288 4.87 2.88 -9.48
C HIS A 288 5.60 1.53 -9.21
N ASN A 289 6.21 1.39 -8.04
CA ASN A 289 6.95 0.19 -7.63
C ASN A 289 6.43 -0.41 -6.31
N LYS A 290 5.16 -0.20 -5.97
CA LYS A 290 4.55 -0.64 -4.73
C LYS A 290 3.16 -1.18 -5.00
N ILE A 291 2.56 -1.79 -4.00
CA ILE A 291 1.13 -2.05 -3.95
C ILE A 291 0.54 -0.99 -3.02
N VAL A 292 -0.44 -0.25 -3.50
CA VAL A 292 -1.03 0.84 -2.73
C VAL A 292 -2.55 0.70 -2.71
N LEU A 293 -3.14 0.67 -1.52
CA LEU A 293 -4.57 0.74 -1.35
C LEU A 293 -4.92 2.00 -0.55
N VAL A 294 -5.91 2.75 -1.01
CA VAL A 294 -6.35 4.00 -0.41
C VAL A 294 -7.85 3.96 -0.18
N THR A 295 -8.30 4.09 1.06
CA THR A 295 -9.73 4.27 1.31
C THR A 295 -10.11 5.72 1.07
N ILE A 296 -11.18 5.94 0.32
CA ILE A 296 -11.76 7.25 0.08
C ILE A 296 -13.28 7.12 0.21
N HIS A 297 -13.91 8.05 0.93
CA HIS A 297 -15.36 8.01 1.09
C HIS A 297 -16.07 8.33 -0.23
N GLN A 298 -15.75 9.49 -0.81
CA GLN A 298 -16.31 9.98 -2.09
C GLN A 298 -15.20 10.73 -2.85
N PRO A 299 -14.50 10.07 -3.78
CA PRO A 299 -13.47 10.73 -4.57
C PRO A 299 -14.10 11.66 -5.61
N THR A 300 -13.45 12.80 -5.88
CA THR A 300 -13.80 13.58 -7.08
C THR A 300 -13.46 12.80 -8.35
N SER A 301 -14.09 13.15 -9.48
CA SER A 301 -13.82 12.51 -10.78
C SER A 301 -12.32 12.50 -11.12
N LYS A 302 -11.61 13.59 -10.84
CA LYS A 302 -10.17 13.71 -11.09
C LYS A 302 -9.36 12.75 -10.23
N ILE A 303 -9.66 12.68 -8.93
CA ILE A 303 -9.01 11.74 -8.00
C ILE A 303 -9.30 10.30 -8.41
N PHE A 304 -10.56 9.98 -8.74
CA PHE A 304 -10.98 8.63 -9.10
C PHE A 304 -10.23 8.09 -10.31
N GLN A 305 -9.98 8.93 -11.32
CA GLN A 305 -9.21 8.57 -12.51
C GLN A 305 -7.70 8.38 -12.28
N MET A 306 -7.17 8.76 -11.12
CA MET A 306 -5.77 8.52 -10.78
C MET A 306 -5.46 7.07 -10.40
N PHE A 307 -6.48 6.26 -10.11
CA PHE A 307 -6.36 4.88 -9.68
C PHE A 307 -6.40 3.90 -10.85
N GLN A 308 -5.65 2.79 -10.73
CA GLN A 308 -5.68 1.69 -11.70
C GLN A 308 -6.86 0.75 -11.45
N LYS A 309 -7.22 0.58 -10.17
CA LYS A 309 -8.33 -0.28 -9.74
C LYS A 309 -9.20 0.45 -8.72
N ALA A 310 -10.44 0.03 -8.63
CA ALA A 310 -11.39 0.48 -7.63
C ALA A 310 -12.14 -0.72 -7.05
N ALA A 311 -12.28 -0.74 -5.73
CA ALA A 311 -13.06 -1.69 -4.96
C ALA A 311 -14.22 -0.93 -4.31
N LEU A 312 -15.43 -1.42 -4.44
CA LEU A 312 -16.60 -0.83 -3.79
C LEU A 312 -17.16 -1.79 -2.74
N LEU A 313 -17.16 -1.32 -1.50
CA LEU A 313 -17.74 -2.03 -0.37
C LEU A 313 -19.10 -1.42 -0.02
N ASP A 314 -20.12 -2.26 0.11
CA ASP A 314 -21.44 -1.87 0.58
C ASP A 314 -21.68 -2.32 2.03
N ARG A 315 -22.84 -1.99 2.58
CA ARG A 315 -23.28 -2.34 3.95
C ARG A 315 -23.11 -3.85 4.20
N GLY A 316 -22.71 -4.19 5.42
CA GLY A 316 -22.43 -5.58 5.79
C GLY A 316 -21.07 -6.10 5.34
N GLY A 317 -20.21 -5.22 4.81
CA GLY A 317 -18.85 -5.59 4.40
C GLY A 317 -18.80 -6.44 3.12
N LYS A 318 -19.72 -6.21 2.20
CA LYS A 318 -19.82 -6.95 0.93
C LYS A 318 -19.10 -6.22 -0.19
N LEU A 319 -18.29 -6.94 -0.95
CA LEU A 319 -17.67 -6.43 -2.17
C LEU A 319 -18.71 -6.47 -3.30
N VAL A 320 -19.09 -5.32 -3.80
CA VAL A 320 -20.10 -5.18 -4.86
C VAL A 320 -19.50 -4.81 -6.21
N PHE A 321 -18.23 -4.47 -6.26
CA PHE A 321 -17.46 -4.32 -7.48
C PHE A 321 -15.94 -4.28 -7.20
N PHE A 322 -15.16 -4.88 -8.11
CA PHE A 322 -13.71 -4.72 -8.20
C PHE A 322 -13.27 -4.73 -9.65
N GLY A 323 -12.62 -3.68 -10.11
CA GLY A 323 -12.19 -3.52 -11.50
C GLY A 323 -11.54 -2.17 -11.74
N THR A 324 -11.42 -1.73 -12.98
CA THR A 324 -10.96 -0.37 -13.28
C THR A 324 -12.04 0.67 -12.93
N PRO A 325 -11.66 1.93 -12.67
CA PRO A 325 -12.62 3.01 -12.46
C PRO A 325 -13.66 3.14 -13.58
N GLN A 326 -13.23 3.00 -14.84
CA GLN A 326 -14.12 3.08 -16.00
C GLN A 326 -15.11 1.91 -16.09
N GLU A 327 -14.67 0.70 -15.78
CA GLU A 327 -15.55 -0.48 -15.71
C GLU A 327 -16.59 -0.31 -14.62
N MET A 328 -16.21 0.20 -13.43
CA MET A 328 -17.12 0.48 -12.34
C MET A 328 -18.22 1.48 -12.76
N LEU A 329 -17.83 2.59 -13.38
CA LEU A 329 -18.79 3.58 -13.86
C LEU A 329 -19.76 2.99 -14.89
N LYS A 330 -19.26 2.21 -15.84
CA LYS A 330 -20.10 1.52 -16.84
C LYS A 330 -21.04 0.49 -16.21
N TYR A 331 -20.56 -0.29 -15.25
CA TYR A 331 -21.34 -1.29 -14.55
C TYR A 331 -22.56 -0.68 -13.84
N PHE A 332 -22.35 0.40 -13.08
CA PHE A 332 -23.46 1.07 -12.39
C PHE A 332 -24.37 1.85 -13.33
N ALA A 333 -23.84 2.49 -14.38
CA ALA A 333 -24.63 3.15 -15.40
C ALA A 333 -25.56 2.15 -16.13
N ALA A 334 -25.06 0.97 -16.52
CA ALA A 334 -25.86 -0.07 -17.16
C ALA A 334 -26.96 -0.62 -16.23
N ALA A 335 -26.71 -0.66 -14.92
CA ALA A 335 -27.69 -1.11 -13.94
C ALA A 335 -28.87 -0.13 -13.79
N GLU A 336 -28.66 1.15 -14.01
CA GLU A 336 -29.67 2.20 -13.92
C GLU A 336 -30.48 2.35 -15.22
N HIS A 337 -29.89 2.10 -16.40
CA HIS A 337 -30.59 2.14 -17.69
C HIS A 337 -31.78 1.16 -17.83
N GLN A 338 -31.87 0.16 -16.98
CA GLN A 338 -33.06 -0.69 -16.89
C GLN A 338 -34.28 0.03 -16.27
N GLN A 339 -34.16 1.30 -15.86
CA GLN A 339 -35.18 2.06 -15.16
C GLN A 339 -35.19 3.57 -15.52
N HIS A 340 -35.79 3.90 -16.64
CA HIS A 340 -36.44 5.22 -16.90
C HIS A 340 -35.69 6.51 -16.50
N TYR A 341 -34.46 6.74 -16.98
CA TYR A 341 -33.91 8.09 -17.08
C TYR A 341 -33.19 8.25 -18.40
N GLY A 342 -33.78 9.03 -19.28
CA GLY A 342 -33.25 9.31 -20.63
C GLY A 342 -32.13 10.34 -20.68
N ALA A 343 -31.28 10.39 -19.65
CA ALA A 343 -30.05 11.14 -19.66
C ALA A 343 -28.89 10.16 -19.51
N GLU A 344 -27.80 10.34 -20.24
CA GLU A 344 -26.54 9.61 -20.03
C GLU A 344 -26.05 9.88 -18.60
N LEU A 345 -26.28 8.89 -17.75
CA LEU A 345 -26.11 9.01 -16.30
C LEU A 345 -24.67 9.27 -15.89
N GLY A 346 -24.55 10.23 -14.99
CA GLY A 346 -23.28 10.64 -14.38
C GLY A 346 -22.36 11.44 -15.31
N GLY A 347 -22.70 11.65 -16.58
CA GLY A 347 -21.96 12.51 -17.47
C GLY A 347 -22.30 13.99 -17.26
N CYS A 348 -21.30 14.84 -17.11
CA CYS A 348 -21.51 16.27 -17.20
C CYS A 348 -21.91 16.61 -18.65
N GLU A 349 -23.09 17.20 -18.89
CA GLU A 349 -23.56 17.59 -20.22
C GLU A 349 -22.58 18.52 -20.96
N ALA A 350 -21.78 19.31 -20.20
CA ALA A 350 -20.83 20.26 -20.78
C ALA A 350 -19.44 19.65 -21.09
N CYS A 351 -18.99 18.60 -20.38
CA CYS A 351 -17.62 18.08 -20.51
C CYS A 351 -17.54 16.54 -20.61
N GLY A 352 -18.66 15.82 -20.53
CA GLY A 352 -18.72 14.36 -20.60
C GLY A 352 -18.08 13.64 -19.39
N THR A 353 -17.65 14.38 -18.36
CA THR A 353 -16.98 13.79 -17.19
C THR A 353 -18.01 13.10 -16.30
N THR A 354 -17.87 11.80 -16.12
CA THR A 354 -18.73 11.02 -15.23
C THR A 354 -18.35 11.27 -13.76
N ARG A 355 -19.35 11.52 -12.91
CA ARG A 355 -19.16 11.74 -11.49
C ARG A 355 -19.26 10.41 -10.75
N PRO A 356 -18.23 9.96 -10.03
CA PRO A 356 -18.28 8.69 -9.29
C PRO A 356 -19.31 8.71 -8.14
N GLU A 357 -19.75 9.90 -7.71
CA GLU A 357 -20.77 10.06 -6.67
C GLU A 357 -22.11 9.41 -7.03
N PHE A 358 -22.47 9.36 -8.33
CA PHE A 358 -23.72 8.73 -8.77
C PHE A 358 -23.82 7.25 -8.38
N ILE A 359 -22.69 6.57 -8.21
CA ILE A 359 -22.65 5.18 -7.76
C ILE A 359 -23.35 5.04 -6.40
N PHE A 360 -23.13 6.00 -5.51
CA PHE A 360 -23.77 6.01 -4.19
C PHE A 360 -25.26 6.31 -4.31
N ASP A 361 -25.67 7.19 -5.23
CA ASP A 361 -27.09 7.47 -5.51
C ASP A 361 -27.80 6.21 -5.98
N VAL A 362 -27.14 5.43 -6.85
CA VAL A 362 -27.66 4.12 -7.33
C VAL A 362 -27.78 3.12 -6.18
N LEU A 363 -26.73 2.98 -5.35
CA LEU A 363 -26.73 2.07 -4.20
C LEU A 363 -27.78 2.44 -3.16
N GLU A 364 -28.02 3.74 -2.96
CA GLU A 364 -28.92 4.26 -1.95
C GLU A 364 -30.30 4.60 -2.47
N THR A 365 -30.62 4.24 -3.73
CA THR A 365 -31.94 4.43 -4.32
C THR A 365 -33.03 3.88 -3.39
N PRO A 366 -33.98 4.74 -2.91
CA PRO A 366 -34.98 4.32 -1.96
C PRO A 366 -36.05 3.44 -2.61
N LEU A 367 -36.50 2.46 -1.83
CA LEU A 367 -37.69 1.68 -2.19
C LEU A 367 -38.92 2.54 -2.02
N ARG A 368 -39.81 2.52 -3.02
CA ARG A 368 -41.07 3.27 -3.00
C ARG A 368 -42.23 2.31 -3.07
N ASP A 369 -43.34 2.67 -2.44
CA ASP A 369 -44.61 1.95 -2.54
C ASP A 369 -45.36 2.27 -3.86
N LEU A 370 -46.53 1.71 -4.03
CA LEU A 370 -47.38 1.92 -5.22
C LEU A 370 -47.89 3.37 -5.36
N SER A 371 -47.87 4.15 -4.27
CA SER A 371 -48.25 5.56 -4.27
C SER A 371 -47.09 6.48 -4.57
N GLY A 372 -45.85 5.95 -4.61
CA GLY A 372 -44.61 6.68 -4.85
C GLY A 372 -43.93 7.16 -3.56
N ASP A 373 -44.48 6.84 -2.39
CA ASP A 373 -43.93 7.23 -1.10
C ASP A 373 -42.75 6.34 -0.72
N ILE A 374 -41.75 6.93 -0.02
CA ILE A 374 -40.55 6.19 0.43
C ILE A 374 -40.92 5.24 1.56
N ILE A 375 -40.54 3.97 1.42
CA ILE A 375 -40.67 2.97 2.46
C ILE A 375 -39.48 3.12 3.42
N PHE A 376 -39.75 3.09 4.72
CA PHE A 376 -38.73 3.16 5.78
C PHE A 376 -38.59 1.80 6.47
N GLU A 377 -37.37 1.48 6.87
CA GLU A 377 -37.01 0.31 7.67
C GLU A 377 -36.25 0.74 8.93
N GLU A 378 -36.28 -0.08 9.95
CA GLU A 378 -35.54 0.18 11.18
C GLU A 378 -34.10 -0.40 11.06
N ASN A 379 -33.12 0.46 11.26
CA ASN A 379 -31.71 0.01 11.24
C ASN A 379 -31.33 -0.66 12.57
N ASN A 380 -30.14 -1.24 12.64
CA ASN A 380 -29.61 -1.95 13.83
C ASN A 380 -29.48 -1.03 15.08
N ARG A 381 -29.74 0.27 14.97
CA ARG A 381 -29.72 1.25 16.06
C ARG A 381 -31.13 1.73 16.45
N GLY A 382 -32.17 1.10 15.92
CA GLY A 382 -33.54 1.49 16.15
C GLY A 382 -33.98 2.79 15.48
N GLN A 383 -33.26 3.24 14.45
CA GLN A 383 -33.58 4.46 13.70
C GLN A 383 -34.28 4.09 12.39
N LEU A 384 -35.34 4.81 12.05
CA LEU A 384 -35.99 4.71 10.75
C LEU A 384 -35.09 5.33 9.68
N VAL A 385 -34.74 4.53 8.69
CA VAL A 385 -33.97 4.90 7.52
C VAL A 385 -34.71 4.48 6.25
N PRO A 386 -34.54 5.18 5.11
CA PRO A 386 -35.12 4.74 3.86
C PRO A 386 -34.69 3.31 3.52
N ALA A 387 -35.63 2.42 3.26
CA ALA A 387 -35.36 1.09 2.73
C ALA A 387 -34.74 1.23 1.34
N ARG A 388 -33.70 0.44 1.05
CA ARG A 388 -33.06 0.46 -0.26
C ARG A 388 -33.81 -0.42 -1.24
N ARG A 389 -33.92 0.03 -2.49
CA ARG A 389 -34.52 -0.74 -3.58
C ARG A 389 -33.78 -2.05 -3.83
N TYR A 390 -32.45 -2.02 -3.75
CA TYR A 390 -31.58 -3.16 -3.94
C TYR A 390 -30.73 -3.40 -2.69
N SER A 391 -30.73 -4.63 -2.21
CA SER A 391 -29.90 -5.04 -1.08
C SER A 391 -28.42 -5.12 -1.46
N PRO A 392 -27.49 -5.07 -0.49
CA PRO A 392 -26.09 -5.36 -0.73
C PRO A 392 -25.83 -6.74 -1.34
N ASP A 393 -26.66 -7.75 -1.01
CA ASP A 393 -26.56 -9.09 -1.60
C ASP A 393 -26.91 -9.07 -3.09
N TYR A 394 -27.93 -8.32 -3.49
CA TYR A 394 -28.29 -8.16 -4.91
C TYR A 394 -27.09 -7.62 -5.72
N TRP A 395 -26.39 -6.62 -5.20
CA TRP A 395 -25.25 -6.04 -5.91
C TRP A 395 -24.05 -6.98 -5.95
N ARG A 396 -23.77 -7.71 -4.86
CA ARG A 396 -22.74 -8.75 -4.84
C ARG A 396 -23.04 -9.83 -5.88
N ASP A 397 -24.24 -10.44 -5.82
CA ASP A 397 -24.62 -11.54 -6.71
C ASP A 397 -24.62 -11.09 -8.19
N LYS A 398 -25.01 -9.82 -8.44
CA LYS A 398 -24.93 -9.22 -9.76
C LYS A 398 -23.51 -9.02 -10.24
N TYR A 399 -22.60 -8.63 -9.34
CA TYR A 399 -21.17 -8.48 -9.66
C TYR A 399 -20.52 -9.85 -9.91
N GLU A 400 -20.83 -10.88 -9.13
CA GLU A 400 -20.33 -12.24 -9.34
C GLU A 400 -20.78 -12.85 -10.69
N ALA A 401 -21.92 -12.38 -11.21
CA ALA A 401 -22.43 -12.77 -12.52
C ALA A 401 -21.87 -11.93 -13.68
N TYR A 402 -21.25 -10.78 -13.41
CA TYR A 402 -20.67 -9.85 -14.39
C TYR A 402 -19.29 -10.29 -14.86
#